data_15af759ebd0655ecb9962e8db929bc8b
#
_entry.id   15af759ebd0655ecb9962e8db929bc8b
#
_cell.length_a   1.000
_cell.length_b   1.000
_cell.length_c   1.000
_cell.angle_alpha   90.00
_cell.angle_beta   90.00
_cell.angle_gamma   90.00
#
_symmetry.space_group_name_H-M   'P 1'
#
loop_
_entity.id
_entity.type
_entity.pdbx_description
1 polymer ?
#
loop_
_entity_poly.entity_id
_entity_poly.type
_entity_poly.pdbx_seq_one_letter_code
_entity_poly.pdbx_strand_id
1 'polypeptide(L)'
;MFGKKVLIDNLGRDLDRARDRRNALASKRDAFASDVTALDAQIAELEARLSEEKDRRERERVEGEIEGIKKRVKDAATAFAPGIAGLCNATEAAGAVVPEARELNSFLLSVAAEVDIVIDSLLRELQRQTEALGAGHAGRGLPQSVIEVPEPPKNGRLLLLPAWLRRNKEAGKKEPAEDRLNTAA
;
A
#
# COMPACT_ATOMS: atom_id res chain seq x y z
N MET A 1 84.69 -32.05 -29.42
CA MET A 1 83.47 -32.64 -28.83
C MET A 1 82.98 -31.89 -27.61
N PHE A 2 83.68 -31.02 -26.93
CA PHE A 2 83.30 -30.31 -25.70
C PHE A 2 82.19 -29.28 -25.92
N GLY A 3 82.12 -28.55 -27.02
CA GLY A 3 81.10 -27.47 -27.24
C GLY A 3 79.62 -27.94 -27.30
N LYS A 4 79.42 -29.16 -27.84
CA LYS A 4 78.04 -29.71 -27.92
C LYS A 4 77.47 -30.10 -26.55
N LYS A 5 78.26 -30.58 -25.63
CA LYS A 5 77.87 -30.99 -24.30
C LYS A 5 77.46 -29.77 -23.46
N VAL A 6 78.25 -28.70 -23.51
CA VAL A 6 77.89 -27.42 -22.81
C VAL A 6 76.62 -26.80 -23.33
N LEU A 7 76.39 -26.89 -24.64
CA LEU A 7 75.13 -26.38 -25.22
C LEU A 7 73.90 -27.16 -24.73
N ILE A 8 73.97 -28.49 -24.66
CA ILE A 8 72.90 -29.37 -24.16
C ILE A 8 72.62 -29.11 -22.68
N ASP A 9 73.66 -28.95 -21.86
CA ASP A 9 73.57 -28.66 -20.44
C ASP A 9 72.92 -27.28 -20.19
N ASN A 10 73.24 -26.27 -21.00
CA ASN A 10 72.60 -24.95 -20.94
C ASN A 10 71.13 -25.00 -21.35
N LEU A 11 70.75 -25.68 -22.45
CA LEU A 11 69.36 -25.88 -22.87
C LEU A 11 68.61 -26.68 -21.83
N GLY A 12 69.20 -27.67 -21.17
CA GLY A 12 68.55 -28.37 -20.05
C GLY A 12 68.17 -27.42 -18.91
N ARG A 13 69.10 -26.57 -18.46
CA ARG A 13 68.85 -25.57 -17.40
C ARG A 13 67.79 -24.55 -17.80
N ASP A 14 67.80 -24.10 -19.04
CA ASP A 14 66.83 -23.16 -19.54
C ASP A 14 65.42 -23.80 -19.61
N LEU A 15 65.30 -25.06 -19.98
CA LEU A 15 64.06 -25.84 -19.96
C LEU A 15 63.56 -26.03 -18.54
N ASP A 16 64.41 -26.35 -17.58
CA ASP A 16 63.98 -26.49 -16.19
C ASP A 16 63.56 -25.17 -15.61
N ARG A 17 64.19 -24.05 -15.87
CA ARG A 17 63.75 -22.70 -15.51
C ARG A 17 62.44 -22.36 -16.14
N ALA A 18 62.19 -22.74 -17.39
CA ALA A 18 60.90 -22.52 -18.05
C ALA A 18 59.75 -23.35 -17.42
N ARG A 19 60.07 -24.61 -17.04
CA ARG A 19 59.12 -25.47 -16.30
C ARG A 19 58.78 -24.90 -14.93
N ASP A 20 59.77 -24.42 -14.18
CA ASP A 20 59.57 -23.81 -12.87
C ASP A 20 58.72 -22.56 -12.97
N ARG A 21 58.98 -21.69 -13.95
CA ARG A 21 58.15 -20.50 -14.21
C ARG A 21 56.72 -20.89 -14.56
N ARG A 22 56.51 -21.89 -15.41
CA ARG A 22 55.17 -22.39 -15.76
C ARG A 22 54.45 -22.91 -14.52
N ASN A 23 55.09 -23.67 -13.67
CA ASN A 23 54.51 -24.23 -12.46
C ASN A 23 54.15 -23.13 -11.45
N ALA A 24 55.02 -22.12 -11.29
CA ALA A 24 54.75 -20.96 -10.44
C ALA A 24 53.54 -20.14 -10.95
N LEU A 25 53.42 -19.98 -12.27
CA LEU A 25 52.25 -19.30 -12.88
C LEU A 25 50.99 -20.12 -12.74
N ALA A 26 51.05 -21.45 -12.87
CA ALA A 26 49.88 -22.32 -12.63
C ALA A 26 49.41 -22.22 -11.19
N SER A 27 50.32 -22.25 -10.21
CA SER A 27 49.96 -22.07 -8.80
C SER A 27 49.30 -20.71 -8.51
N LYS A 28 49.82 -19.63 -9.09
CA LYS A 28 49.19 -18.30 -8.98
C LYS A 28 47.82 -18.25 -9.61
N ARG A 29 47.62 -18.86 -10.78
CA ARG A 29 46.29 -18.95 -11.42
C ARG A 29 45.28 -19.67 -10.52
N ASP A 30 45.72 -20.78 -9.93
CA ASP A 30 44.83 -21.59 -9.07
C ASP A 30 44.49 -20.84 -7.76
N ALA A 31 45.44 -20.07 -7.20
CA ALA A 31 45.16 -19.17 -6.09
C ALA A 31 44.15 -18.08 -6.47
N PHE A 32 44.32 -17.41 -7.60
CA PHE A 32 43.33 -16.42 -8.06
C PHE A 32 41.97 -17.03 -8.35
N ALA A 33 41.87 -18.24 -8.89
CA ALA A 33 40.60 -18.92 -9.09
C ALA A 33 39.90 -19.19 -7.75
N SER A 34 40.64 -19.58 -6.71
CA SER A 34 40.10 -19.73 -5.36
C SER A 34 39.61 -18.40 -4.79
N ASP A 35 40.38 -17.33 -4.96
CA ASP A 35 39.99 -15.98 -4.48
C ASP A 35 38.71 -15.49 -5.18
N VAL A 36 38.57 -15.69 -6.49
CA VAL A 36 37.37 -15.36 -7.26
C VAL A 36 36.16 -16.12 -6.72
N THR A 37 36.31 -17.43 -6.49
CA THR A 37 35.21 -18.24 -5.92
C THR A 37 34.79 -17.74 -4.53
N ALA A 38 35.74 -17.35 -3.70
CA ALA A 38 35.46 -16.79 -2.38
C ALA A 38 34.74 -15.44 -2.46
N LEU A 39 35.16 -14.59 -3.41
CA LEU A 39 34.46 -13.30 -3.66
C LEU A 39 33.04 -13.48 -4.19
N ASP A 40 32.83 -14.42 -5.10
CA ASP A 40 31.49 -14.75 -5.63
C ASP A 40 30.56 -15.21 -4.50
N ALA A 41 31.08 -16.04 -3.58
CA ALA A 41 30.30 -16.45 -2.41
C ALA A 41 29.94 -15.27 -1.49
N GLN A 42 30.87 -14.34 -1.27
CA GLN A 42 30.61 -13.13 -0.48
C GLN A 42 29.58 -12.22 -1.16
N ILE A 43 29.67 -12.05 -2.47
CA ILE A 43 28.69 -11.28 -3.24
C ILE A 43 27.30 -11.89 -3.08
N ALA A 44 27.14 -13.20 -3.27
CA ALA A 44 25.86 -13.88 -3.12
C ALA A 44 25.29 -13.73 -1.71
N GLU A 45 26.12 -13.79 -0.67
CA GLU A 45 25.69 -13.57 0.71
C GLU A 45 25.20 -12.12 0.92
N LEU A 46 25.96 -11.14 0.41
CA LEU A 46 25.59 -9.73 0.53
C LEU A 46 24.32 -9.39 -0.25
N GLU A 47 24.12 -9.98 -1.43
CA GLU A 47 22.88 -9.83 -2.21
C GLU A 47 21.67 -10.41 -1.47
N ALA A 48 21.81 -11.59 -0.86
CA ALA A 48 20.77 -12.20 -0.06
C ALA A 48 20.40 -11.29 1.14
N ARG A 49 21.38 -10.81 1.89
CA ARG A 49 21.16 -9.88 3.02
C ARG A 49 20.51 -8.57 2.56
N LEU A 50 20.91 -8.03 1.41
CA LEU A 50 20.33 -6.81 0.85
C LEU A 50 18.86 -7.03 0.47
N SER A 51 18.53 -8.19 -0.11
CA SER A 51 17.14 -8.55 -0.44
C SER A 51 16.29 -8.66 0.82
N GLU A 52 16.75 -9.38 1.83
CA GLU A 52 16.04 -9.52 3.12
C GLU A 52 15.79 -8.17 3.80
N GLU A 53 16.80 -7.29 3.77
CA GLU A 53 16.67 -5.96 4.37
C GLU A 53 15.69 -5.07 3.60
N LYS A 54 15.65 -5.15 2.25
CA LYS A 54 14.66 -4.46 1.43
C LYS A 54 13.25 -4.94 1.74
N ASP A 55 13.07 -6.26 1.83
CA ASP A 55 11.77 -6.86 2.13
C ASP A 55 11.30 -6.51 3.54
N ARG A 56 12.22 -6.42 4.51
CA ARG A 56 11.92 -5.96 5.86
C ARG A 56 11.46 -4.51 5.89
N ARG A 57 12.20 -3.61 5.23
CA ARG A 57 11.84 -2.19 5.17
C ARG A 57 10.51 -1.95 4.46
N GLU A 58 10.24 -2.71 3.41
CA GLU A 58 8.97 -2.60 2.70
C GLU A 58 7.80 -3.06 3.59
N ARG A 59 7.97 -4.14 4.35
CA ARG A 59 6.95 -4.58 5.34
C ARG A 59 6.71 -3.52 6.42
N GLU A 60 7.77 -2.97 7.01
CA GLU A 60 7.66 -1.91 8.01
C GLU A 60 6.96 -0.66 7.46
N ARG A 61 7.22 -0.30 6.20
CA ARG A 61 6.56 0.81 5.51
C ARG A 61 5.06 0.56 5.35
N VAL A 62 4.69 -0.62 4.82
CA VAL A 62 3.28 -0.99 4.59
C VAL A 62 2.53 -1.11 5.91
N GLU A 63 3.13 -1.68 6.95
CA GLU A 63 2.56 -1.75 8.29
C GLU A 63 2.27 -0.35 8.85
N GLY A 64 3.22 0.57 8.72
CA GLY A 64 3.05 1.97 9.13
C GLY A 64 1.92 2.67 8.35
N GLU A 65 1.77 2.40 7.06
CA GLU A 65 0.66 2.93 6.26
C GLU A 65 -0.70 2.38 6.74
N ILE A 66 -0.80 1.07 7.01
CA ILE A 66 -2.02 0.44 7.51
C ILE A 66 -2.41 1.03 8.88
N GLU A 67 -1.45 1.19 9.80
CA GLU A 67 -1.73 1.81 11.09
C GLU A 67 -2.17 3.27 10.96
N GLY A 68 -1.57 4.01 10.03
CA GLY A 68 -2.01 5.36 9.68
C GLY A 68 -3.45 5.41 9.15
N ILE A 69 -3.86 4.43 8.34
CA ILE A 69 -5.24 4.30 7.85
C ILE A 69 -6.19 3.95 9.00
N LYS A 70 -5.84 2.96 9.82
CA LYS A 70 -6.65 2.57 11.00
C LYS A 70 -6.92 3.77 11.92
N LYS A 71 -5.88 4.56 12.19
CA LYS A 71 -6.04 5.77 13.00
C LYS A 71 -7.01 6.76 12.36
N ARG A 72 -6.84 7.08 11.07
CA ARG A 72 -7.73 8.01 10.35
C ARG A 72 -9.18 7.54 10.34
N VAL A 73 -9.41 6.24 10.15
CA VAL A 73 -10.76 5.65 10.20
C VAL A 73 -11.38 5.83 11.58
N LYS A 74 -10.66 5.53 12.65
CA LYS A 74 -11.13 5.71 14.03
C LYS A 74 -11.40 7.18 14.36
N ASP A 75 -10.52 8.08 13.96
CA ASP A 75 -10.68 9.52 14.19
C ASP A 75 -11.91 10.05 13.45
N ALA A 76 -12.12 9.63 12.20
CA ALA A 76 -13.31 9.99 11.41
C ALA A 76 -14.59 9.44 12.03
N ALA A 77 -14.62 8.19 12.49
CA ALA A 77 -15.76 7.58 13.19
C ALA A 77 -16.10 8.36 14.47
N THR A 78 -15.08 8.70 15.26
CA THR A 78 -15.24 9.46 16.49
C THR A 78 -15.78 10.88 16.23
N ALA A 79 -15.37 11.51 15.13
CA ALA A 79 -15.87 12.83 14.73
C ALA A 79 -17.30 12.77 14.18
N PHE A 80 -17.68 11.68 13.53
CA PHE A 80 -18.99 11.49 12.93
C PHE A 80 -20.09 11.21 13.97
N ALA A 81 -19.82 10.40 14.98
CA ALA A 81 -20.79 9.96 15.98
C ALA A 81 -21.56 11.10 16.67
N PRO A 82 -20.92 12.18 17.20
CA PRO A 82 -21.66 13.27 17.84
C PRO A 82 -22.51 14.07 16.86
N GLY A 83 -22.10 14.16 15.58
CA GLY A 83 -22.92 14.82 14.54
C GLY A 83 -24.23 14.09 14.28
N ILE A 84 -24.17 12.78 14.11
CA ILE A 84 -25.37 11.94 13.94
C ILE A 84 -26.24 11.97 15.20
N ALA A 85 -25.68 11.85 16.39
CA ALA A 85 -26.42 11.91 17.64
C ALA A 85 -27.16 13.25 17.80
N GLY A 86 -26.50 14.36 17.46
CA GLY A 86 -27.11 15.69 17.47
C GLY A 86 -28.28 15.81 16.51
N LEU A 87 -28.17 15.27 15.30
CA LEU A 87 -29.23 15.21 14.30
C LEU A 87 -30.40 14.33 14.77
N CYS A 88 -30.15 13.16 15.35
CA CYS A 88 -31.16 12.28 15.89
C CYS A 88 -31.97 12.98 17.01
N ASN A 89 -31.28 13.63 17.95
CA ASN A 89 -31.94 14.38 19.03
C ASN A 89 -32.80 15.51 18.49
N ALA A 90 -32.32 16.27 17.50
CA ALA A 90 -33.07 17.35 16.87
C ALA A 90 -34.30 16.84 16.11
N THR A 91 -34.17 15.74 15.36
CA THR A 91 -35.29 15.16 14.62
C THR A 91 -36.33 14.47 15.52
N GLU A 92 -35.90 13.88 16.65
CA GLU A 92 -36.78 13.35 17.67
C GLU A 92 -37.66 14.47 18.28
N ALA A 93 -37.02 15.57 18.69
CA ALA A 93 -37.73 16.73 19.22
C ALA A 93 -38.73 17.33 18.20
N ALA A 94 -38.33 17.45 16.93
CA ALA A 94 -39.17 17.94 15.84
C ALA A 94 -40.32 16.96 15.51
N GLY A 95 -40.16 15.67 15.74
CA GLY A 95 -41.13 14.61 15.44
C GLY A 95 -42.43 14.73 16.26
N ALA A 96 -42.43 15.53 17.34
CA ALA A 96 -43.65 15.85 18.07
C ALA A 96 -44.60 16.79 17.28
N VAL A 97 -44.02 17.60 16.36
CA VAL A 97 -44.79 18.61 15.60
C VAL A 97 -44.87 18.23 14.11
N VAL A 98 -43.83 17.60 13.57
CA VAL A 98 -43.68 17.30 12.13
C VAL A 98 -43.52 15.79 11.96
N PRO A 99 -44.52 15.06 11.42
CA PRO A 99 -44.44 13.60 11.26
C PRO A 99 -43.22 13.14 10.44
N GLU A 100 -42.85 13.88 9.40
CA GLU A 100 -41.72 13.58 8.53
C GLU A 100 -40.36 13.58 9.29
N ALA A 101 -40.29 14.30 10.40
CA ALA A 101 -39.10 14.29 11.26
C ALA A 101 -38.87 12.91 11.92
N ARG A 102 -39.92 12.14 12.20
CA ARG A 102 -39.83 10.77 12.73
C ARG A 102 -39.24 9.81 11.70
N GLU A 103 -39.65 9.95 10.44
CA GLU A 103 -39.09 9.13 9.36
C GLU A 103 -37.59 9.44 9.16
N LEU A 104 -37.22 10.72 9.21
CA LEU A 104 -35.84 11.14 9.15
C LEU A 104 -35.03 10.59 10.33
N ASN A 105 -35.56 10.63 11.54
CA ASN A 105 -34.87 10.07 12.72
C ASN A 105 -34.63 8.56 12.57
N SER A 106 -35.66 7.81 12.15
CA SER A 106 -35.49 6.36 11.87
C SER A 106 -34.42 6.07 10.81
N PHE A 107 -34.36 6.88 9.75
CA PHE A 107 -33.37 6.78 8.73
C PHE A 107 -31.93 7.07 9.27
N LEU A 108 -31.77 8.14 10.06
CA LEU A 108 -30.48 8.49 10.67
C LEU A 108 -29.97 7.41 11.60
N LEU A 109 -30.83 6.80 12.41
CA LEU A 109 -30.49 5.68 13.29
C LEU A 109 -30.04 4.45 12.48
N SER A 110 -30.73 4.14 11.38
CA SER A 110 -30.32 3.05 10.48
C SER A 110 -28.95 3.31 9.85
N VAL A 111 -28.71 4.55 9.37
CA VAL A 111 -27.41 4.94 8.81
C VAL A 111 -26.30 4.83 9.85
N ALA A 112 -26.55 5.28 11.08
CA ALA A 112 -25.55 5.18 12.16
C ALA A 112 -25.17 3.72 12.40
N ALA A 113 -26.14 2.82 12.51
CA ALA A 113 -25.91 1.39 12.73
C ALA A 113 -25.14 0.73 11.57
N GLU A 114 -25.49 1.07 10.32
CA GLU A 114 -24.78 0.56 9.14
C GLU A 114 -23.32 1.05 9.07
N VAL A 115 -23.10 2.32 9.37
CA VAL A 115 -21.74 2.91 9.40
C VAL A 115 -20.88 2.23 10.43
N ASP A 116 -21.38 1.98 11.64
CA ASP A 116 -20.62 1.27 12.68
C ASP A 116 -20.22 -0.14 12.24
N ILE A 117 -21.14 -0.89 11.61
CA ILE A 117 -20.86 -2.24 11.10
C ILE A 117 -19.76 -2.20 10.02
N VAL A 118 -19.82 -1.24 9.10
CA VAL A 118 -18.85 -1.09 8.02
C VAL A 118 -17.47 -0.70 8.57
N ILE A 119 -17.41 0.23 9.52
CA ILE A 119 -16.16 0.63 10.18
C ILE A 119 -15.53 -0.55 10.91
N ASP A 120 -16.29 -1.30 11.68
CA ASP A 120 -15.81 -2.48 12.39
C ASP A 120 -15.29 -3.56 11.43
N SER A 121 -15.97 -3.77 10.33
CA SER A 121 -15.54 -4.71 9.29
C SER A 121 -14.23 -4.29 8.65
N LEU A 122 -14.10 -3.00 8.31
CA LEU A 122 -12.89 -2.42 7.73
C LEU A 122 -11.70 -2.52 8.69
N LEU A 123 -11.89 -2.19 9.98
CA LEU A 123 -10.84 -2.27 10.98
C LEU A 123 -10.36 -3.72 11.19
N ARG A 124 -11.29 -4.69 11.17
CA ARG A 124 -10.95 -6.12 11.25
C ARG A 124 -10.16 -6.58 10.03
N GLU A 125 -10.50 -6.12 8.84
CA GLU A 125 -9.77 -6.45 7.62
C GLU A 125 -8.35 -5.85 7.63
N LEU A 126 -8.20 -4.58 8.01
CA LEU A 126 -6.90 -3.95 8.17
C LEU A 126 -6.05 -4.66 9.23
N GLN A 127 -6.65 -5.13 10.31
CA GLN A 127 -5.95 -5.92 11.33
C GLN A 127 -5.45 -7.26 10.75
N ARG A 128 -6.28 -7.96 10.00
CA ARG A 128 -5.92 -9.23 9.33
C ARG A 128 -4.77 -9.04 8.36
N GLN A 129 -4.75 -7.93 7.61
CA GLN A 129 -3.64 -7.60 6.71
C GLN A 129 -2.33 -7.34 7.47
N THR A 130 -2.38 -6.64 8.61
CA THR A 130 -1.20 -6.44 9.46
C THR A 130 -0.65 -7.78 9.97
N GLU A 131 -1.51 -8.68 10.40
CA GLU A 131 -1.12 -10.02 10.88
C GLU A 131 -0.51 -10.88 9.76
N ALA A 132 -1.05 -10.81 8.55
CA ALA A 132 -0.51 -11.51 7.38
C ALA A 132 0.89 -11.00 6.99
N LEU A 133 1.15 -9.69 7.09
CA LEU A 133 2.47 -9.09 6.88
C LEU A 133 3.47 -9.59 7.93
N GLY A 134 3.06 -9.62 9.21
CA GLY A 134 3.89 -10.12 10.31
C GLY A 134 4.22 -11.61 10.22
N ALA A 135 3.30 -12.42 9.66
CA ALA A 135 3.50 -13.86 9.47
C ALA A 135 4.43 -14.22 8.28
N GLY A 136 5.02 -13.23 7.59
CA GLY A 136 5.94 -13.47 6.49
C GLY A 136 5.27 -13.94 5.18
N HIS A 137 3.95 -13.92 5.08
CA HIS A 137 3.21 -14.29 3.88
C HIS A 137 3.19 -13.18 2.80
N ALA A 138 3.90 -12.08 3.03
CA ALA A 138 3.97 -10.90 2.17
C ALA A 138 4.70 -11.11 0.83
N GLY A 139 5.08 -12.34 0.49
CA GLY A 139 5.73 -12.66 -0.79
C GLY A 139 4.78 -12.80 -1.99
N ARG A 140 3.48 -12.73 -1.77
CA ARG A 140 2.50 -12.58 -2.85
C ARG A 140 1.86 -11.22 -2.67
N GLY A 141 2.16 -10.33 -3.62
CA GLY A 141 1.68 -8.96 -3.65
C GLY A 141 0.30 -8.83 -3.02
N LEU A 142 0.13 -7.77 -2.22
CA LEU A 142 -1.19 -7.38 -1.74
C LEU A 142 -2.18 -7.76 -2.84
N PRO A 143 -3.19 -8.60 -2.56
CA PRO A 143 -4.23 -8.74 -3.56
C PRO A 143 -4.56 -7.30 -3.91
N GLN A 144 -4.35 -6.94 -5.17
CA GLN A 144 -5.03 -5.81 -5.73
C GLN A 144 -6.52 -6.20 -5.70
N SER A 145 -7.06 -6.39 -4.50
CA SER A 145 -8.43 -6.07 -4.26
C SER A 145 -8.46 -4.56 -4.50
N VAL A 146 -8.47 -4.21 -5.79
CA VAL A 146 -9.27 -3.11 -6.22
C VAL A 146 -10.45 -3.20 -5.26
N ILE A 147 -10.49 -2.31 -4.26
CA ILE A 147 -11.76 -1.92 -3.71
C ILE A 147 -12.40 -1.38 -4.97
N GLU A 148 -13.10 -2.26 -5.70
CA GLU A 148 -14.13 -1.81 -6.60
C GLU A 148 -15.04 -1.03 -5.66
N VAL A 149 -14.73 0.26 -5.54
CA VAL A 149 -15.73 1.22 -5.08
C VAL A 149 -16.87 0.92 -6.02
N PRO A 150 -17.97 0.32 -5.53
CA PRO A 150 -19.05 -0.04 -6.42
C PRO A 150 -19.37 1.26 -7.14
N GLU A 151 -19.16 1.28 -8.46
CA GLU A 151 -19.50 2.46 -9.26
C GLU A 151 -20.90 2.85 -8.81
N PRO A 152 -21.11 4.12 -8.40
CA PRO A 152 -22.43 4.57 -7.98
C PRO A 152 -23.37 4.15 -9.09
N PRO A 153 -24.45 3.43 -8.78
CA PRO A 153 -25.32 2.80 -9.77
C PRO A 153 -25.66 3.84 -10.83
N LYS A 154 -25.23 3.59 -12.07
CA LYS A 154 -25.41 4.49 -13.23
C LYS A 154 -26.89 4.87 -13.47
N ASN A 155 -27.75 4.10 -12.87
CA ASN A 155 -29.17 4.41 -12.79
C ASN A 155 -29.42 5.11 -11.45
N GLY A 156 -29.56 6.44 -11.47
CA GLY A 156 -29.80 7.32 -10.32
C GLY A 156 -31.02 6.98 -9.45
N ARG A 157 -31.09 5.73 -9.01
CA ARG A 157 -31.95 5.35 -7.90
C ARG A 157 -31.24 5.76 -6.61
N LEU A 158 -31.38 7.02 -6.27
CA LEU A 158 -31.42 7.53 -4.91
C LEU A 158 -32.56 6.82 -4.18
N LEU A 159 -32.40 5.52 -3.94
CA LEU A 159 -33.50 4.61 -3.60
C LEU A 159 -33.80 4.61 -2.11
N LEU A 160 -33.41 5.60 -1.34
CA LEU A 160 -33.79 5.66 0.08
C LEU A 160 -33.85 7.08 0.64
N LEU A 161 -33.82 8.12 -0.17
CA LEU A 161 -34.13 9.43 0.35
C LEU A 161 -35.65 9.58 0.45
N PRO A 162 -36.21 9.95 1.64
CA PRO A 162 -37.61 10.27 1.81
C PRO A 162 -38.09 11.27 0.74
N ALA A 163 -39.33 11.15 0.28
CA ALA A 163 -39.86 11.92 -0.86
C ALA A 163 -39.75 13.45 -0.70
N TRP A 164 -39.70 13.93 0.54
CA TRP A 164 -39.55 15.35 0.86
C TRP A 164 -38.13 15.88 0.64
N LEU A 165 -37.06 15.06 0.82
CA LEU A 165 -35.70 15.43 0.50
C LEU A 165 -35.46 15.57 -1.01
N ARG A 166 -36.27 14.87 -1.83
CA ARG A 166 -36.28 15.02 -3.29
C ARG A 166 -36.86 16.36 -3.72
N ARG A 167 -37.94 16.82 -3.06
CA ARG A 167 -38.61 18.09 -3.36
C ARG A 167 -37.76 19.31 -3.11
N ASN A 168 -36.94 19.32 -2.06
CA ASN A 168 -36.09 20.47 -1.74
C ASN A 168 -34.90 20.65 -2.73
N LYS A 169 -34.50 19.61 -3.42
CA LYS A 169 -33.44 19.70 -4.44
C LYS A 169 -33.93 20.34 -5.74
N GLU A 170 -35.22 20.29 -6.00
CA GLU A 170 -35.86 20.94 -7.15
C GLU A 170 -36.25 22.40 -6.86
N ALA A 171 -36.58 22.72 -5.61
CA ALA A 171 -36.91 24.09 -5.19
C ALA A 171 -35.72 25.04 -5.16
N GLY A 172 -34.50 24.53 -4.97
CA GLY A 172 -33.26 25.31 -4.98
C GLY A 172 -32.76 25.69 -6.40
N LYS A 173 -33.43 25.26 -7.46
CA LYS A 173 -33.08 25.58 -8.86
C LYS A 173 -33.89 26.69 -9.50
N LYS A 174 -34.76 27.35 -8.75
CA LYS A 174 -35.42 28.56 -9.26
C LYS A 174 -34.45 29.72 -9.13
N GLU A 175 -33.90 30.11 -10.27
CA GLU A 175 -33.12 31.35 -10.45
C GLU A 175 -33.87 32.53 -9.86
N PRO A 176 -33.14 33.47 -9.19
CA PRO A 176 -33.75 34.74 -8.82
C PRO A 176 -34.15 35.49 -10.10
N ALA A 177 -35.42 35.81 -10.23
CA ALA A 177 -35.94 36.66 -11.28
C ALA A 177 -35.22 38.01 -11.24
N GLU A 178 -34.56 38.35 -12.36
CA GLU A 178 -34.02 39.68 -12.61
C GLU A 178 -35.11 40.75 -12.45
N ASP A 179 -34.98 41.49 -11.38
CA ASP A 179 -35.80 42.67 -11.13
C ASP A 179 -35.30 43.79 -12.06
N ARG A 180 -35.91 43.86 -13.24
CA ARG A 180 -35.71 44.98 -14.18
C ARG A 180 -36.41 46.19 -13.61
N LEU A 181 -35.74 46.98 -12.80
CA LEU A 181 -36.12 48.34 -12.48
C LEU A 181 -35.87 49.22 -13.71
N ASN A 182 -36.94 49.42 -14.42
CA ASN A 182 -37.06 50.42 -15.50
C ASN A 182 -37.23 51.78 -14.82
N THR A 183 -36.20 52.61 -14.81
CA THR A 183 -36.30 54.02 -14.43
C THR A 183 -36.44 54.83 -15.70
N ALA A 184 -37.70 55.27 -15.96
CA ALA A 184 -38.02 56.37 -16.83
C ALA A 184 -38.23 57.63 -15.99
N ALA A 185 -37.48 58.66 -16.24
CA ALA A 185 -37.77 60.07 -16.26
C ALA A 185 -36.48 60.88 -16.19
#